data_0c864ba616e7b7d6b61897ea6d711d7a
#
_entry.id   0c864ba616e7b7d6b61897ea6d711d7a
#
_cell.length_a   1.000
_cell.length_b   1.000
_cell.length_c   1.000
_cell.angle_alpha   90.00
_cell.angle_beta   90.00
_cell.angle_gamma   90.00
#
_symmetry.space_group_name_H-M   'P 1'
#
loop_
_entity.id
_entity.type
_entity.pdbx_description
1 polymer ?
#
loop_
_entity_poly.entity_id
_entity_poly.type
_entity_poly.pdbx_seq_one_letter_code
_entity_poly.pdbx_strand_id
1 'polypeptide(L)'
;KAFDCLGAPNQAWVKNAPVLFTSVANTLFDHNGAANRWAQYDTGAASMALVLQAEALGLVTHQMGGFDAAKLRAAFSIPETFTPMAMIAVGYQADADILEGDYKTRELAQRARKPIESRFFENGWAAPVKINS
;
A
#
# COMPACT_ATOMS: atom_id res chain seq x y z
N LYS A 1 -6.18 -14.45 10.32
CA LYS A 1 -7.17 -14.04 9.29
C LYS A 1 -6.56 -13.14 8.21
N ALA A 2 -6.04 -11.93 8.56
CA ALA A 2 -5.45 -11.00 7.58
C ALA A 2 -4.30 -11.64 6.80
N PHE A 3 -3.37 -12.27 7.50
CA PHE A 3 -2.25 -12.99 6.91
C PHE A 3 -2.69 -14.02 5.83
N ASP A 4 -3.75 -14.78 6.10
CA ASP A 4 -4.24 -15.82 5.19
C ASP A 4 -4.81 -15.26 3.88
N CYS A 5 -5.16 -13.96 3.86
CA CYS A 5 -5.65 -13.27 2.66
C CYS A 5 -4.51 -12.77 1.76
N LEU A 6 -3.28 -12.75 2.24
CA LEU A 6 -2.12 -12.36 1.43
C LEU A 6 -1.74 -13.45 0.43
N GLY A 7 -1.23 -13.04 -0.73
CA GLY A 7 -0.60 -13.95 -1.67
C GLY A 7 0.70 -14.56 -1.09
N ALA A 8 1.05 -15.77 -1.50
CA ALA A 8 2.21 -16.51 -0.99
C ALA A 8 3.53 -15.71 -0.99
N PRO A 9 3.87 -14.89 -2.00
CA PRO A 9 5.07 -14.06 -1.96
C PRO A 9 5.09 -13.06 -0.80
N ASN A 10 3.93 -12.49 -0.42
CA ASN A 10 3.85 -11.57 0.71
C ASN A 10 3.84 -12.32 2.06
N GLN A 11 3.21 -13.48 2.14
CA GLN A 11 3.21 -14.33 3.32
C GLN A 11 4.63 -14.75 3.73
N ALA A 12 5.52 -14.99 2.77
CA ALA A 12 6.88 -15.47 3.01
C ALA A 12 7.70 -14.54 3.92
N TRP A 13 7.53 -13.23 3.81
CA TRP A 13 8.30 -12.27 4.61
C TRP A 13 7.49 -11.56 5.70
N VAL A 14 6.16 -11.37 5.49
CA VAL A 14 5.33 -10.58 6.40
C VAL A 14 5.00 -11.28 7.72
N LYS A 15 5.30 -12.56 7.84
CA LYS A 15 5.00 -13.40 9.02
C LYS A 15 5.46 -12.81 10.34
N ASN A 16 6.51 -11.98 10.30
CA ASN A 16 7.10 -11.35 11.47
C ASN A 16 6.56 -9.92 11.72
N ALA A 17 5.71 -9.37 10.84
CA ALA A 17 5.12 -8.07 11.04
C ALA A 17 4.07 -8.14 12.17
N PRO A 18 4.17 -7.29 13.21
CA PRO A 18 3.26 -7.34 14.36
C PRO A 18 1.86 -6.88 14.02
N VAL A 19 1.70 -6.02 13.02
CA VAL A 19 0.41 -5.42 12.64
C VAL A 19 0.21 -5.45 11.14
N LEU A 20 -0.99 -5.84 10.72
CA LEU A 20 -1.49 -5.75 9.36
C LEU A 20 -2.77 -4.90 9.34
N PHE A 21 -2.71 -3.75 8.68
CA PHE A 21 -3.89 -2.96 8.35
C PHE A 21 -4.43 -3.35 6.98
N THR A 22 -5.70 -3.08 6.77
CA THR A 22 -6.34 -3.10 5.46
C THR A 22 -6.94 -1.74 5.20
N SER A 23 -6.56 -1.08 4.12
CA SER A 23 -7.23 0.12 3.66
C SER A 23 -8.41 -0.25 2.78
N VAL A 24 -9.57 0.35 3.04
CA VAL A 24 -10.81 0.12 2.28
C VAL A 24 -11.42 1.45 1.87
N ALA A 25 -11.85 1.54 0.63
CA ALA A 25 -12.47 2.73 0.06
C ALA A 25 -14.00 2.61 0.15
N ASN A 26 -14.68 3.57 0.78
CA ASN A 26 -16.14 3.65 0.75
C ASN A 26 -16.58 4.23 -0.60
N THR A 27 -17.17 3.39 -1.45
CA THR A 27 -17.53 3.76 -2.83
C THR A 27 -18.82 4.57 -2.94
N LEU A 28 -19.51 4.80 -1.83
CA LEU A 28 -20.71 5.62 -1.77
C LEU A 28 -20.51 6.80 -0.79
N PHE A 29 -21.16 7.90 -1.06
CA PHE A 29 -21.24 9.01 -0.09
C PHE A 29 -22.24 8.70 1.01
N ASP A 30 -21.86 8.83 2.27
CA ASP A 30 -22.70 8.51 3.44
C ASP A 30 -23.94 9.41 3.51
N HIS A 31 -23.85 10.67 3.04
CA HIS A 31 -24.92 11.65 3.17
C HIS A 31 -26.07 11.45 2.16
N ASN A 32 -25.84 10.76 1.06
CA ASN A 32 -26.87 10.59 0.01
C ASN A 32 -26.84 9.26 -0.74
N GLY A 33 -25.88 8.37 -0.45
CA GLY A 33 -25.74 7.08 -1.13
C GLY A 33 -25.30 7.14 -2.59
N ALA A 34 -24.94 8.31 -3.11
CA ALA A 34 -24.44 8.44 -4.48
C ALA A 34 -23.01 7.88 -4.60
N ALA A 35 -22.62 7.50 -5.83
CA ALA A 35 -21.28 6.99 -6.09
C ALA A 35 -20.20 8.01 -5.74
N ASN A 36 -19.25 7.61 -4.90
CA ASN A 36 -18.11 8.42 -4.49
C ASN A 36 -16.93 8.19 -5.44
N ARG A 37 -16.79 9.02 -6.47
CA ARG A 37 -15.69 8.93 -7.44
C ARG A 37 -14.29 9.17 -6.82
N TRP A 38 -14.23 9.78 -5.64
CA TRP A 38 -12.98 10.13 -4.95
C TRP A 38 -12.50 9.05 -3.99
N ALA A 39 -13.33 8.04 -3.72
CA ALA A 39 -13.09 7.01 -2.70
C ALA A 39 -11.68 6.41 -2.74
N GLN A 40 -11.21 6.01 -3.91
CA GLN A 40 -9.88 5.40 -4.06
C GLN A 40 -8.75 6.43 -3.88
N TYR A 41 -8.93 7.64 -4.39
CA TYR A 41 -7.97 8.74 -4.23
C TYR A 41 -7.79 9.12 -2.76
N ASP A 42 -8.90 9.35 -2.05
CA ASP A 42 -8.89 9.70 -0.63
C ASP A 42 -8.29 8.58 0.23
N THR A 43 -8.62 7.31 -0.08
CA THR A 43 -8.07 6.16 0.61
C THR A 43 -6.56 6.03 0.37
N GLY A 44 -6.07 6.32 -0.82
CA GLY A 44 -4.64 6.36 -1.13
C GLY A 44 -3.93 7.47 -0.35
N ALA A 45 -4.53 8.66 -0.28
CA ALA A 45 -3.99 9.79 0.50
C ALA A 45 -3.95 9.47 2.01
N ALA A 46 -5.02 8.89 2.56
CA ALA A 46 -5.08 8.45 3.95
C ALA A 46 -4.06 7.35 4.26
N SER A 47 -3.88 6.39 3.35
CA SER A 47 -2.85 5.35 3.47
C SER A 47 -1.44 5.94 3.49
N MET A 48 -1.17 6.96 2.67
CA MET A 48 0.13 7.64 2.68
C MET A 48 0.33 8.45 3.96
N ALA A 49 -0.70 9.12 4.47
CA ALA A 49 -0.63 9.81 5.76
C ALA A 49 -0.29 8.84 6.91
N LEU A 50 -0.89 7.65 6.93
CA LEU A 50 -0.54 6.58 7.87
C LEU A 50 0.94 6.20 7.77
N VAL A 51 1.46 6.01 6.55
CA VAL A 51 2.87 5.68 6.29
C VAL A 51 3.79 6.76 6.84
N LEU A 52 3.51 8.02 6.57
CA LEU A 52 4.32 9.15 7.06
C LEU A 52 4.26 9.27 8.59
N GLN A 53 3.10 9.05 9.20
CA GLN A 53 2.97 9.06 10.65
C GLN A 53 3.70 7.88 11.30
N ALA A 54 3.65 6.70 10.70
CA ALA A 54 4.41 5.55 11.18
C ALA A 54 5.91 5.82 11.16
N GLU A 55 6.44 6.39 10.08
CA GLU A 55 7.85 6.81 9.96
C GLU A 55 8.23 7.82 11.04
N ALA A 56 7.38 8.82 11.29
CA ALA A 56 7.60 9.82 12.35
C ALA A 56 7.64 9.20 13.76
N LEU A 57 7.02 8.04 13.94
CA LEU A 57 7.04 7.25 15.18
C LEU A 57 8.18 6.22 15.23
N GLY A 58 9.07 6.21 14.25
CA GLY A 58 10.19 5.25 14.17
C GLY A 58 9.75 3.84 13.71
N LEU A 59 8.59 3.72 13.10
CA LEU A 59 8.09 2.48 12.52
C LEU A 59 8.37 2.44 11.02
N VAL A 60 8.41 1.23 10.46
CA VAL A 60 8.48 1.00 9.01
C VAL A 60 7.17 0.40 8.52
N THR A 61 6.85 0.67 7.26
CA THR A 61 5.63 0.19 6.63
C THR A 61 5.88 -0.39 5.26
N HIS A 62 5.03 -1.36 4.86
CA HIS A 62 5.02 -1.87 3.49
C HIS A 62 3.59 -2.07 3.01
N GLN A 63 3.21 -1.35 1.95
CA GLN A 63 1.90 -1.49 1.32
C GLN A 63 1.92 -2.61 0.27
N MET A 64 0.96 -3.53 0.35
CA MET A 64 0.85 -4.72 -0.50
C MET A 64 -0.45 -4.71 -1.28
N GLY A 65 -0.37 -4.87 -2.62
CA GLY A 65 -1.51 -5.12 -3.50
C GLY A 65 -1.74 -6.61 -3.79
N GLY A 66 -0.80 -7.48 -3.40
CA GLY A 66 -0.88 -8.92 -3.63
C GLY A 66 -1.66 -9.64 -2.54
N PHE A 67 -2.98 -9.55 -2.56
CA PHE A 67 -3.89 -10.21 -1.64
C PHE A 67 -5.19 -10.62 -2.35
N ASP A 68 -5.94 -11.56 -1.76
CA ASP A 68 -7.27 -11.98 -2.21
C ASP A 68 -8.34 -11.08 -1.58
N ALA A 69 -8.89 -10.16 -2.36
CA ALA A 69 -9.90 -9.21 -1.90
C ALA A 69 -11.23 -9.89 -1.52
N ALA A 70 -11.61 -10.96 -2.20
CA ALA A 70 -12.84 -11.70 -1.89
C ALA A 70 -12.71 -12.44 -0.55
N LYS A 71 -11.58 -13.10 -0.35
CA LYS A 71 -11.25 -13.78 0.91
C LYS A 71 -11.15 -12.77 2.08
N LEU A 72 -10.54 -11.60 1.84
CA LEU A 72 -10.45 -10.53 2.84
C LEU A 72 -11.84 -10.01 3.22
N ARG A 73 -12.69 -9.76 2.22
CA ARG A 73 -14.08 -9.34 2.42
C ARG A 73 -14.85 -10.34 3.29
N ALA A 74 -14.78 -11.61 2.95
CA ALA A 74 -15.44 -12.69 3.72
C ALA A 74 -14.89 -12.78 5.15
N ALA A 75 -13.56 -12.72 5.33
CA ALA A 75 -12.91 -12.88 6.63
C ALA A 75 -13.25 -11.76 7.63
N PHE A 76 -13.52 -10.54 7.14
CA PHE A 76 -13.77 -9.34 7.95
C PHE A 76 -15.18 -8.77 7.78
N SER A 77 -16.07 -9.46 7.05
CA SER A 77 -17.44 -9.01 6.76
C SER A 77 -17.51 -7.61 6.16
N ILE A 78 -16.57 -7.30 5.24
CA ILE A 78 -16.50 -5.99 4.58
C ILE A 78 -17.69 -5.85 3.62
N PRO A 79 -18.55 -4.82 3.78
CA PRO A 79 -19.71 -4.63 2.90
C PRO A 79 -19.33 -4.42 1.44
N GLU A 80 -20.24 -4.74 0.50
CA GLU A 80 -20.00 -4.60 -0.94
C GLU A 80 -19.74 -3.14 -1.38
N THR A 81 -20.24 -2.17 -0.61
CA THR A 81 -20.00 -0.75 -0.83
C THR A 81 -18.59 -0.28 -0.50
N PHE A 82 -17.76 -1.17 0.07
CA PHE A 82 -16.36 -0.89 0.37
C PHE A 82 -15.44 -1.71 -0.52
N THR A 83 -14.40 -1.10 -1.06
CA THR A 83 -13.39 -1.77 -1.89
C THR A 83 -12.07 -1.89 -1.14
N PRO A 84 -11.58 -3.12 -0.86
CA PRO A 84 -10.23 -3.31 -0.32
C PRO A 84 -9.18 -2.81 -1.31
N MET A 85 -8.29 -1.91 -0.86
CA MET A 85 -7.32 -1.22 -1.72
C MET A 85 -5.90 -1.75 -1.53
N ALA A 86 -5.47 -1.90 -0.29
CA ALA A 86 -4.15 -2.40 0.06
C ALA A 86 -4.17 -3.06 1.44
N MET A 87 -3.24 -3.99 1.66
CA MET A 87 -2.86 -4.41 2.99
C MET A 87 -1.53 -3.76 3.36
N ILE A 88 -1.38 -3.30 4.60
CA ILE A 88 -0.23 -2.53 5.05
C ILE A 88 0.38 -3.22 6.27
N ALA A 89 1.59 -3.74 6.10
CA ALA A 89 2.38 -4.23 7.22
C ALA A 89 3.02 -3.04 7.94
N VAL A 90 2.99 -3.05 9.26
CA VAL A 90 3.62 -2.04 10.12
C VAL A 90 4.40 -2.72 11.23
N GLY A 91 5.60 -2.24 11.50
CA GLY A 91 6.47 -2.77 12.56
C GLY A 91 7.75 -1.98 12.71
N TYR A 92 8.67 -2.49 13.51
CA TYR A 92 10.04 -1.96 13.58
C TYR A 92 10.92 -2.62 12.53
N GLN A 93 11.87 -1.86 11.98
CA GLN A 93 12.87 -2.40 11.07
C GLN A 93 13.70 -3.45 11.79
N ALA A 94 13.76 -4.63 11.21
CA ALA A 94 14.62 -5.71 11.65
C ALA A 94 15.86 -5.83 10.75
N ASP A 95 16.82 -6.63 11.18
CA ASP A 95 17.99 -6.95 10.36
C ASP A 95 17.55 -7.73 9.09
N ALA A 96 18.15 -7.39 7.95
CA ALA A 96 17.91 -8.08 6.69
C ALA A 96 18.27 -9.58 6.73
N ASP A 97 19.08 -10.00 7.69
CA ASP A 97 19.50 -11.39 7.88
C ASP A 97 18.35 -12.33 8.28
N ILE A 98 17.23 -11.78 8.75
CA ILE A 98 16.03 -12.58 9.00
C ILE A 98 15.28 -12.99 7.73
N LEU A 99 15.61 -12.37 6.58
CA LEU A 99 14.98 -12.67 5.29
C LEU A 99 15.70 -13.79 4.58
N GLU A 100 14.93 -14.67 3.95
CA GLU A 100 15.43 -15.84 3.23
C GLU A 100 15.44 -15.60 1.71
N GLY A 101 16.38 -16.23 1.00
CA GLY A 101 16.47 -16.24 -0.45
C GLY A 101 16.56 -14.84 -1.06
N ASP A 102 15.79 -14.61 -2.12
CA ASP A 102 15.80 -13.36 -2.87
C ASP A 102 15.29 -12.14 -2.08
N TYR A 103 14.55 -12.34 -0.98
CA TYR A 103 14.03 -11.23 -0.18
C TYR A 103 15.16 -10.43 0.48
N LYS A 104 16.19 -11.10 1.00
CA LYS A 104 17.38 -10.43 1.53
C LYS A 104 18.12 -9.63 0.46
N THR A 105 18.32 -10.21 -0.72
CA THR A 105 18.96 -9.52 -1.84
C THR A 105 18.20 -8.26 -2.25
N ARG A 106 16.86 -8.35 -2.30
CA ARG A 106 15.98 -7.20 -2.63
C ARG A 106 16.00 -6.12 -1.57
N GLU A 107 16.04 -6.51 -0.29
CA GLU A 107 16.09 -5.56 0.83
C GLU A 107 17.38 -4.73 0.81
N LEU A 108 18.50 -5.38 0.52
CA LEU A 108 19.82 -4.75 0.45
C LEU A 108 20.09 -4.04 -0.88
N ALA A 109 19.25 -4.20 -1.89
CA ALA A 109 19.44 -3.59 -3.20
C ALA A 109 19.27 -2.07 -3.14
N GLN A 110 20.13 -1.36 -3.88
CA GLN A 110 19.98 0.09 -4.02
C GLN A 110 18.62 0.43 -4.61
N ARG A 111 17.90 1.31 -3.92
CA ARG A 111 16.60 1.78 -4.36
C ARG A 111 16.71 2.59 -5.66
N ALA A 112 16.01 2.16 -6.71
CA ALA A 112 15.88 2.89 -7.97
C ALA A 112 14.49 3.54 -8.10
N ARG A 113 14.46 4.69 -8.76
CA ARG A 113 13.23 5.39 -9.15
C ARG A 113 13.28 5.74 -10.61
N LYS A 114 12.11 5.74 -11.25
CA LYS A 114 12.02 6.24 -12.63
C LYS A 114 12.32 7.73 -12.66
N PRO A 115 12.93 8.25 -13.74
CA PRO A 115 13.14 9.68 -13.89
C PRO A 115 11.83 10.46 -13.75
N ILE A 116 11.89 11.64 -13.12
CA ILE A 116 10.70 12.44 -12.83
C ILE A 116 9.99 12.87 -14.11
N GLU A 117 10.73 13.15 -15.16
CA GLU A 117 10.25 13.55 -16.49
C GLU A 117 9.40 12.47 -17.15
N SER A 118 9.57 11.20 -16.73
CA SER A 118 8.76 10.09 -17.23
C SER A 118 7.40 9.97 -16.52
N ARG A 119 7.13 10.80 -15.50
CA ARG A 119 5.96 10.71 -14.63
C ARG A 119 5.23 12.04 -14.44
N PHE A 120 5.93 13.14 -14.62
CA PHE A 120 5.35 14.47 -14.46
C PHE A 120 5.42 15.23 -15.79
N PHE A 121 4.30 15.83 -16.14
CA PHE A 121 4.11 16.51 -17.42
C PHE A 121 3.59 17.93 -17.17
N GLU A 122 4.01 18.87 -18.00
CA GLU A 122 3.56 20.26 -17.94
C GLU A 122 2.97 20.68 -19.28
N ASN A 123 1.95 21.52 -19.24
CA ASN A 123 1.27 22.09 -20.42
C ASN A 123 0.61 21.09 -21.39
N GLY A 124 0.72 19.77 -21.17
CA GLY A 124 0.09 18.75 -22.00
C GLY A 124 0.46 17.33 -21.56
N TRP A 125 -0.34 16.36 -21.96
CA TRP A 125 -0.05 14.95 -21.70
C TRP A 125 1.20 14.50 -22.44
N ALA A 126 2.08 13.77 -21.77
CA ALA A 126 3.36 13.30 -22.28
C ALA A 126 4.37 14.42 -22.69
N ALA A 127 4.15 15.67 -22.26
CA ALA A 127 5.14 16.74 -22.34
C ALA A 127 5.95 16.76 -21.03
N PRO A 128 7.19 16.24 -20.99
CA PRO A 128 7.94 16.10 -19.75
C PRO A 128 8.19 17.45 -19.06
N VAL A 129 8.06 17.47 -17.73
CA VAL A 129 8.46 18.63 -16.93
C VAL A 129 9.94 18.93 -17.13
N LYS A 130 10.32 20.21 -17.28
CA LYS A 130 11.71 20.63 -17.34
C LYS A 130 12.23 20.87 -15.94
N ILE A 131 13.22 20.08 -15.54
CA ILE A 131 13.92 20.28 -14.26
C ILE A 131 15.14 21.16 -14.57
N ASN A 132 15.12 22.40 -14.09
CA ASN A 132 16.31 23.24 -14.10
C ASN A 132 17.25 22.69 -13.03
N SER A 133 18.35 22.10 -13.46
CA SER A 133 19.46 21.62 -12.61
C SER A 133 20.27 22.78 -12.07
#